data_e1b8b36ae16158f645b47c9dd657b8f5
#
_entry.id   e1b8b36ae16158f645b47c9dd657b8f5
#
_cell.length_a   1.000
_cell.length_b   1.000
_cell.length_c   1.000
_cell.angle_alpha   90.00
_cell.angle_beta   90.00
_cell.angle_gamma   90.00
#
_symmetry.space_group_name_H-M   'P 1'
#
loop_
_entity.id
_entity.type
_entity.pdbx_description
1 polymer ?
#
loop_
_entity_poly.entity_id
_entity_poly.type
_entity_poly.pdbx_seq_one_letter_code
_entity_poly.pdbx_strand_id
1 'polypeptide(L)'
;MYKRQIPFLGFRDNPWGFDEEGRPREFDECYVATEDAYGCGMRFEQVYQPYDPGAVVLSKYQNMLSVDTAPWFCDDNGDCPVIIGNTMVYRDMHHITNAFAESAMPMIREALKPFLNGEKVQQQAPDIPPEQAAAAVEPAPAAPTDAGKPHANPVPYPNTVHDDAV
;
A
#
# COMPACT_ATOMS: atom_id res chain seq x y z
N MET A 1 -27.35 -25.16 -2.60
CA MET A 1 -26.86 -23.93 -3.27
C MET A 1 -25.37 -23.84 -2.98
N TYR A 2 -24.50 -24.25 -3.90
CA TYR A 2 -23.05 -24.15 -3.72
C TYR A 2 -22.66 -22.68 -3.85
N LYS A 3 -22.44 -22.01 -2.71
CA LYS A 3 -21.76 -20.72 -2.71
C LYS A 3 -20.30 -20.97 -3.12
N ARG A 4 -19.98 -20.80 -4.39
CA ARG A 4 -18.60 -20.69 -4.84
C ARG A 4 -18.03 -19.44 -4.14
N GLN A 5 -17.28 -19.65 -3.10
CA GLN A 5 -16.52 -18.56 -2.50
C GLN A 5 -15.41 -18.21 -3.48
N ILE A 6 -15.51 -17.02 -4.05
CA ILE A 6 -14.46 -16.47 -4.90
C ILE A 6 -13.28 -16.19 -3.96
N PRO A 7 -12.06 -16.67 -4.29
CA PRO A 7 -10.86 -16.29 -3.55
C PRO A 7 -10.71 -14.77 -3.55
N PHE A 8 -10.39 -14.20 -2.39
CA PHE A 8 -10.15 -12.78 -2.24
C PHE A 8 -8.76 -12.54 -1.65
N LEU A 9 -7.99 -11.68 -2.29
CA LEU A 9 -6.69 -11.25 -1.84
C LEU A 9 -6.71 -9.74 -1.65
N GLY A 10 -6.54 -9.31 -0.41
CA GLY A 10 -6.29 -7.91 -0.05
C GLY A 10 -4.81 -7.66 0.10
N PHE A 11 -4.37 -6.45 -0.16
CA PHE A 11 -3.04 -5.98 0.15
C PHE A 11 -3.15 -4.84 1.14
N ARG A 12 -2.28 -4.84 2.16
CA ARG A 12 -2.10 -3.67 3.00
C ARG A 12 -1.62 -2.52 2.14
N ASP A 13 -2.13 -1.32 2.36
CA ASP A 13 -1.74 -0.15 1.57
C ASP A 13 -0.26 0.21 1.78
N ASN A 14 0.34 0.89 0.83
CA ASN A 14 1.71 1.38 0.96
C ASN A 14 1.78 2.66 1.80
N PRO A 15 2.97 3.06 2.30
CA PRO A 15 3.15 4.33 3.01
C PRO A 15 2.71 5.53 2.19
N TRP A 16 2.11 6.49 2.88
CA TRP A 16 1.76 7.80 2.33
C TRP A 16 2.66 8.86 2.95
N GLY A 17 3.15 9.79 2.13
CA GLY A 17 4.02 10.87 2.58
C GLY A 17 3.25 12.00 3.23
N PHE A 18 3.56 12.24 4.51
CA PHE A 18 3.09 13.41 5.25
C PHE A 18 4.24 14.03 6.04
N ASP A 19 4.24 15.35 6.16
CA ASP A 19 5.14 16.05 7.06
C ASP A 19 4.62 16.05 8.52
N GLU A 20 5.36 16.66 9.42
CA GLU A 20 4.98 16.72 10.85
C GLU A 20 3.68 17.48 11.10
N GLU A 21 3.28 18.36 10.19
CA GLU A 21 2.02 19.11 10.23
C GLU A 21 0.87 18.37 9.52
N GLY A 22 1.12 17.16 9.00
CA GLY A 22 0.12 16.35 8.29
C GLY A 22 -0.18 16.81 6.87
N ARG A 23 0.70 17.62 6.27
CA ARG A 23 0.56 18.05 4.86
C ARG A 23 1.18 17.00 3.93
N PRO A 24 0.65 16.82 2.71
CA PRO A 24 1.24 15.96 1.72
C PRO A 24 2.73 16.29 1.49
N ARG A 25 3.56 15.24 1.48
CA ARG A 25 4.99 15.33 1.21
C ARG A 25 5.31 14.52 -0.02
N GLU A 26 5.79 15.16 -1.07
CA GLU A 26 6.22 14.49 -2.29
C GLU A 26 7.56 13.81 -2.04
N PHE A 27 7.58 12.50 -2.13
CA PHE A 27 8.76 11.68 -1.84
C PHE A 27 9.88 11.89 -2.87
N ASP A 28 9.51 11.95 -4.14
CA ASP A 28 10.42 12.14 -5.26
C ASP A 28 11.05 13.53 -5.25
N GLU A 29 10.27 14.58 -5.02
CA GLU A 29 10.78 15.96 -4.91
C GLU A 29 11.76 16.10 -3.74
N CYS A 30 11.42 15.50 -2.58
CA CYS A 30 12.31 15.48 -1.42
C CYS A 30 13.66 14.83 -1.77
N TYR A 31 13.62 13.65 -2.39
CA TYR A 31 14.84 12.92 -2.73
C TYR A 31 15.68 13.65 -3.78
N VAL A 32 15.07 14.23 -4.79
CA VAL A 32 15.77 15.04 -5.80
C VAL A 32 16.47 16.25 -5.17
N ALA A 33 15.86 16.84 -4.12
CA ALA A 33 16.43 18.01 -3.46
C ALA A 33 17.56 17.67 -2.47
N THR A 34 17.54 16.50 -1.84
CA THR A 34 18.42 16.18 -0.70
C THR A 34 19.34 14.98 -0.92
N GLU A 35 19.02 14.11 -1.87
CA GLU A 35 19.65 12.80 -2.08
C GLU A 35 19.64 11.90 -0.82
N ASP A 36 18.76 12.19 0.14
CA ASP A 36 18.63 11.45 1.40
C ASP A 36 17.42 10.52 1.36
N ALA A 37 17.66 9.25 1.05
CA ALA A 37 16.61 8.24 0.93
C ALA A 37 15.86 7.97 2.25
N TYR A 38 16.56 8.04 3.38
CA TYR A 38 15.98 7.81 4.70
C TYR A 38 15.30 9.07 5.25
N GLY A 39 15.94 10.22 5.13
CA GLY A 39 15.37 11.50 5.57
C GLY A 39 14.12 11.92 4.79
N CYS A 40 13.99 11.46 3.55
CA CYS A 40 12.76 11.64 2.76
C CYS A 40 11.70 10.58 3.02
N GLY A 41 12.08 9.46 3.63
CA GLY A 41 11.16 8.37 3.96
C GLY A 41 10.25 8.67 5.14
N MET A 42 9.57 7.63 5.61
CA MET A 42 8.68 7.66 6.76
C MET A 42 9.17 6.67 7.82
N ARG A 43 8.66 6.80 9.04
CA ARG A 43 8.81 5.77 10.07
C ARG A 43 7.59 4.85 10.01
N PHE A 44 7.80 3.56 10.31
CA PHE A 44 6.72 2.57 10.38
C PHE A 44 5.54 3.06 11.23
N GLU A 45 5.82 3.60 12.39
CA GLU A 45 4.80 4.05 13.35
C GLU A 45 4.00 5.27 12.86
N GLN A 46 4.51 5.99 11.86
CA GLN A 46 3.82 7.13 11.26
C GLN A 46 2.79 6.69 10.21
N VAL A 47 3.05 5.56 9.56
CA VAL A 47 2.29 5.11 8.37
C VAL A 47 1.53 3.80 8.58
N TYR A 48 1.93 3.01 9.58
CA TYR A 48 1.35 1.71 9.83
C TYR A 48 0.94 1.51 11.29
N GLN A 49 -0.13 0.77 11.47
CA GLN A 49 -0.43 0.15 12.75
C GLN A 49 0.49 -1.06 12.97
N PRO A 50 0.73 -1.51 14.21
CA PRO A 50 1.61 -2.65 14.50
C PRO A 50 1.09 -3.99 13.96
N TYR A 51 -0.11 -4.03 13.42
CA TYR A 51 -0.76 -5.19 12.79
C TYR A 51 -1.42 -4.79 11.48
N ASP A 52 -1.67 -5.76 10.60
CA ASP A 52 -2.45 -5.55 9.38
C ASP A 52 -3.96 -5.57 9.68
N PRO A 53 -4.68 -4.42 9.56
CA PRO A 53 -6.12 -4.37 9.78
C PRO A 53 -6.92 -5.26 8.83
N GLY A 54 -6.43 -5.46 7.60
CA GLY A 54 -7.02 -6.37 6.63
C GLY A 54 -7.05 -7.81 7.14
N ALA A 55 -5.97 -8.26 7.78
CA ALA A 55 -5.88 -9.58 8.37
C ALA A 55 -6.92 -9.80 9.48
N VAL A 56 -7.22 -8.78 10.28
CA VAL A 56 -8.26 -8.85 11.33
C VAL A 56 -9.64 -9.17 10.74
N VAL A 57 -9.93 -8.56 9.59
CA VAL A 57 -11.23 -8.75 8.93
C VAL A 57 -11.25 -10.04 8.13
N LEU A 58 -10.23 -10.28 7.29
CA LEU A 58 -10.22 -11.36 6.32
C LEU A 58 -10.01 -12.73 6.96
N SER A 59 -9.34 -12.80 8.12
CA SER A 59 -9.20 -14.06 8.89
C SER A 59 -10.52 -14.71 9.31
N LYS A 60 -11.60 -13.95 9.32
CA LYS A 60 -12.96 -14.46 9.65
C LYS A 60 -13.58 -15.26 8.51
N TYR A 61 -13.00 -15.24 7.33
CA TYR A 61 -13.57 -15.83 6.13
C TYR A 61 -12.63 -16.87 5.52
N GLN A 62 -13.20 -17.95 4.99
CA GLN A 62 -12.45 -18.94 4.22
C GLN A 62 -12.11 -18.38 2.84
N ASN A 63 -10.96 -18.76 2.30
CA ASN A 63 -10.46 -18.33 0.99
C ASN A 63 -10.30 -16.79 0.85
N MET A 64 -10.07 -16.14 1.97
CA MET A 64 -9.68 -14.72 2.01
C MET A 64 -8.33 -14.58 2.69
N LEU A 65 -7.48 -13.73 2.14
CA LEU A 65 -6.12 -13.49 2.62
C LEU A 65 -5.83 -12.00 2.53
N SER A 66 -5.27 -11.43 3.57
CA SER A 66 -4.61 -10.14 3.53
C SER A 66 -3.10 -10.36 3.44
N VAL A 67 -2.46 -9.70 2.52
CA VAL A 67 -1.00 -9.68 2.38
C VAL A 67 -0.47 -8.44 3.07
N ASP A 68 0.29 -8.65 4.14
CA ASP A 68 1.00 -7.54 4.79
C ASP A 68 2.17 -7.12 3.91
N THR A 69 2.05 -5.96 3.31
CA THR A 69 3.06 -5.37 2.43
C THR A 69 4.08 -4.51 3.19
N ALA A 70 3.85 -4.21 4.47
CA ALA A 70 4.73 -3.34 5.23
C ALA A 70 6.21 -3.75 5.19
N PRO A 71 6.57 -5.06 5.25
CA PRO A 71 7.96 -5.49 5.12
C PRO A 71 8.59 -5.25 3.74
N TRP A 72 7.80 -4.86 2.74
CA TRP A 72 8.33 -4.53 1.41
C TRP A 72 8.79 -3.08 1.33
N PHE A 73 8.28 -2.24 2.21
CA PHE A 73 8.52 -0.80 2.25
C PHE A 73 9.39 -0.37 3.42
N CYS A 74 9.36 -1.11 4.53
CA CYS A 74 10.04 -0.74 5.76
C CYS A 74 11.00 -1.85 6.18
N ASP A 75 12.14 -1.47 6.74
CA ASP A 75 13.12 -2.38 7.28
C ASP A 75 12.84 -2.77 8.74
N ASP A 76 13.67 -3.67 9.30
CA ASP A 76 13.53 -4.16 10.67
C ASP A 76 13.75 -3.08 11.75
N ASN A 77 14.34 -1.93 11.39
CA ASN A 77 14.50 -0.78 12.27
C ASN A 77 13.27 0.14 12.25
N GLY A 78 12.29 -0.17 11.40
CA GLY A 78 11.10 0.64 11.18
C GLY A 78 11.33 1.85 10.28
N ASP A 79 12.43 1.89 9.52
CA ASP A 79 12.65 2.89 8.50
C ASP A 79 12.00 2.47 7.19
N CYS A 80 11.23 3.37 6.58
CA CYS A 80 10.56 3.16 5.29
C CYS A 80 11.16 4.14 4.27
N PRO A 81 12.32 3.81 3.69
CA PRO A 81 13.06 4.72 2.82
C PRO A 81 12.40 4.88 1.45
N VAL A 82 12.72 5.96 0.74
CA VAL A 82 12.20 6.21 -0.61
C VAL A 82 13.01 5.49 -1.70
N ILE A 83 14.17 4.93 -1.36
CA ILE A 83 14.99 4.09 -2.24
C ILE A 83 15.20 2.72 -1.60
N ILE A 84 14.83 1.65 -2.30
CA ILE A 84 15.04 0.26 -1.88
C ILE A 84 15.72 -0.49 -3.03
N GLY A 85 16.87 -1.09 -2.76
CA GLY A 85 17.61 -1.86 -3.76
C GLY A 85 17.96 -1.06 -5.03
N ASN A 86 18.38 0.19 -4.88
CA ASN A 86 18.64 1.15 -5.96
C ASN A 86 17.43 1.52 -6.83
N THR A 87 16.22 1.27 -6.32
CA THR A 87 14.98 1.60 -7.01
C THR A 87 14.20 2.65 -6.24
N MET A 88 13.80 3.73 -6.91
CA MET A 88 12.86 4.69 -6.35
C MET A 88 11.53 3.99 -6.10
N VAL A 89 11.07 4.04 -4.85
CA VAL A 89 9.82 3.39 -4.43
C VAL A 89 8.62 4.18 -4.93
N TYR A 90 8.63 5.50 -4.73
CA TYR A 90 7.49 6.38 -4.99
C TYR A 90 7.79 7.36 -6.12
N ARG A 91 6.75 7.70 -6.87
CA ARG A 91 6.79 8.75 -7.90
C ARG A 91 6.13 10.06 -7.45
N ASP A 92 5.44 10.04 -6.32
CA ASP A 92 4.76 11.16 -5.67
C ASP A 92 4.53 10.81 -4.19
N MET A 93 3.59 11.46 -3.52
CA MET A 93 3.31 11.25 -2.10
C MET A 93 2.81 9.84 -1.73
N HIS A 94 2.29 9.05 -2.68
CA HIS A 94 1.69 7.74 -2.37
C HIS A 94 1.71 6.71 -3.50
N HIS A 95 1.92 7.10 -4.74
CA HIS A 95 1.97 6.13 -5.83
C HIS A 95 3.36 5.50 -5.95
N ILE A 96 3.40 4.19 -5.99
CA ILE A 96 4.65 3.46 -6.25
C ILE A 96 5.07 3.57 -7.72
N THR A 97 6.37 3.49 -7.97
CA THR A 97 6.92 3.46 -9.33
C THR A 97 6.67 2.10 -9.98
N ASN A 98 6.61 2.07 -11.31
CA ASN A 98 6.50 0.81 -12.06
C ASN A 98 7.71 -0.11 -11.78
N ALA A 99 8.92 0.46 -11.68
CA ALA A 99 10.13 -0.31 -11.41
C ALA A 99 10.06 -1.01 -10.03
N PHE A 100 9.58 -0.31 -9.01
CA PHE A 100 9.38 -0.92 -7.69
C PHE A 100 8.28 -1.98 -7.73
N ALA A 101 7.13 -1.70 -8.35
CA ALA A 101 6.05 -2.66 -8.51
C ALA A 101 6.51 -3.95 -9.22
N GLU A 102 7.30 -3.83 -10.28
CA GLU A 102 7.89 -4.97 -10.98
C GLU A 102 8.85 -5.76 -10.08
N SER A 103 9.67 -5.09 -9.28
CA SER A 103 10.57 -5.74 -8.32
C SER A 103 9.83 -6.50 -7.22
N ALA A 104 8.62 -6.07 -6.87
CA ALA A 104 7.76 -6.72 -5.88
C ALA A 104 7.00 -7.95 -6.43
N MET A 105 6.96 -8.17 -7.75
CA MET A 105 6.22 -9.28 -8.36
C MET A 105 6.57 -10.68 -7.83
N PRO A 106 7.82 -11.02 -7.48
CA PRO A 106 8.12 -12.31 -6.86
C PRO A 106 7.40 -12.52 -5.53
N MET A 107 7.30 -11.49 -4.70
CA MET A 107 6.61 -11.52 -3.41
C MET A 107 5.11 -11.67 -3.58
N ILE A 108 4.53 -10.95 -4.55
CA ILE A 108 3.10 -11.08 -4.90
C ILE A 108 2.81 -12.51 -5.39
N ARG A 109 3.67 -13.06 -6.25
CA ARG A 109 3.51 -14.42 -6.76
C ARG A 109 3.56 -15.46 -5.64
N GLU A 110 4.46 -15.28 -4.67
CA GLU A 110 4.55 -16.15 -3.50
C GLU A 110 3.25 -16.11 -2.68
N ALA A 111 2.72 -14.91 -2.40
CA ALA A 111 1.46 -14.73 -1.68
C ALA A 111 0.26 -15.37 -2.41
N LEU A 112 0.29 -15.39 -3.74
CA LEU A 112 -0.77 -15.98 -4.57
C LEU A 112 -0.69 -17.52 -4.69
N LYS A 113 0.47 -18.14 -4.39
CA LYS A 113 0.67 -19.59 -4.57
C LYS A 113 -0.45 -20.46 -4.04
N PRO A 114 -0.95 -20.29 -2.80
CA PRO A 114 -2.00 -21.13 -2.27
C PRO A 114 -3.27 -21.10 -3.14
N PHE A 115 -3.65 -19.91 -3.62
CA PHE A 115 -4.82 -19.76 -4.48
C PHE A 115 -4.60 -20.38 -5.86
N LEU A 116 -3.40 -20.21 -6.43
CA LEU A 116 -3.04 -20.80 -7.73
C LEU A 116 -3.00 -22.33 -7.69
N ASN A 117 -2.65 -22.90 -6.54
CA ASN A 117 -2.66 -24.34 -6.31
C ASN A 117 -4.04 -24.89 -5.95
N GLY A 118 -5.05 -24.03 -5.83
CA GLY A 118 -6.40 -24.44 -5.44
C GLY A 118 -6.53 -24.86 -3.97
N GLU A 119 -5.58 -24.42 -3.12
CA GLU A 119 -5.59 -24.69 -1.70
C GLU A 119 -6.68 -23.87 -1.00
N LYS A 120 -7.24 -24.45 0.06
CA LYS A 120 -8.13 -23.68 0.95
C LYS A 120 -7.26 -22.85 1.89
N VAL A 121 -7.37 -21.54 1.74
CA VAL A 121 -6.62 -20.60 2.56
C VAL A 121 -7.49 -20.20 3.76
N GLN A 122 -6.90 -20.25 4.95
CA GLN A 122 -7.45 -19.71 6.17
C GLN A 122 -6.35 -18.90 6.87
N GLN A 123 -6.49 -17.57 6.84
CA GLN A 123 -5.57 -16.70 7.53
C GLN A 123 -5.82 -16.75 9.04
N GLN A 124 -4.73 -16.80 9.82
CA GLN A 124 -4.81 -16.62 11.26
C GLN A 124 -5.00 -15.13 11.57
N ALA A 125 -5.90 -14.83 12.50
CA ALA A 125 -6.04 -13.46 12.99
C ALA A 125 -4.75 -13.03 13.69
N PRO A 126 -4.32 -11.77 13.51
CA PRO A 126 -3.21 -11.23 14.27
C PRO A 126 -3.53 -11.23 15.78
N ASP A 127 -2.51 -11.44 16.60
CA ASP A 127 -2.63 -11.38 18.06
C ASP A 127 -2.63 -9.89 18.49
N ILE A 128 -3.82 -9.35 18.64
CA ILE A 128 -4.02 -7.95 19.03
C ILE A 128 -5.01 -7.87 20.20
N PRO A 129 -4.87 -6.85 21.06
CA PRO A 129 -5.82 -6.61 22.13
C PRO A 129 -7.26 -6.47 21.59
N PRO A 130 -8.27 -7.02 22.27
CA PRO A 130 -9.66 -6.99 21.81
C PRO A 130 -10.22 -5.59 21.52
N GLU A 131 -9.73 -4.58 22.25
CA GLU A 131 -10.09 -3.17 22.05
C GLU A 131 -9.63 -2.63 20.69
N GLN A 132 -8.43 -2.99 20.25
CA GLN A 132 -7.89 -2.61 18.95
C GLN A 132 -8.57 -3.39 17.80
N ALA A 133 -8.94 -4.63 18.06
CA ALA A 133 -9.68 -5.44 17.09
C ALA A 133 -11.06 -4.87 16.79
N ALA A 134 -11.73 -4.30 17.78
CA ALA A 134 -13.02 -3.62 17.61
C ALA A 134 -12.89 -2.35 16.76
N ALA A 135 -11.87 -1.54 17.02
CA ALA A 135 -11.61 -0.31 16.28
C ALA A 135 -11.28 -0.57 14.79
N ALA A 136 -10.61 -1.68 14.48
CA ALA A 136 -10.28 -2.05 13.09
C ALA A 136 -11.49 -2.39 12.22
N VAL A 137 -12.65 -2.66 12.84
CA VAL A 137 -13.90 -3.05 12.15
C VAL A 137 -14.86 -1.87 12.01
N GLU A 138 -14.65 -0.79 12.74
CA GLU A 138 -15.49 0.40 12.61
C GLU A 138 -15.25 1.07 11.24
N PRO A 139 -16.33 1.43 10.52
CA PRO A 139 -16.19 2.18 9.28
C PRO A 139 -15.49 3.51 9.57
N ALA A 140 -14.51 3.84 8.77
CA ALA A 140 -13.85 5.14 8.85
C ALA A 140 -14.92 6.25 8.92
N PRO A 141 -14.72 7.30 9.76
CA PRO A 141 -15.62 8.42 9.79
C PRO A 141 -15.77 8.97 8.37
N ALA A 142 -17.03 9.20 7.95
CA ALA A 142 -17.30 9.71 6.61
C ALA A 142 -16.42 10.93 6.35
N ALA A 143 -15.66 10.85 5.26
CA ALA A 143 -14.83 11.98 4.84
C ALA A 143 -15.69 13.25 4.83
N PRO A 144 -15.19 14.41 5.30
CA PRO A 144 -15.93 15.65 5.22
C PRO A 144 -16.36 15.85 3.76
N THR A 145 -17.66 15.94 3.54
CA THR A 145 -18.20 16.22 2.23
C THR A 145 -17.69 17.60 1.83
N ASP A 146 -16.72 17.64 0.93
CA ASP A 146 -16.23 18.89 0.32
C ASP A 146 -17.29 19.41 -0.63
N ALA A 147 -18.35 19.98 -0.03
CA ALA A 147 -19.41 20.64 -0.76
C ALA A 147 -18.89 21.99 -1.22
N GLY A 148 -18.25 22.06 -2.39
CA GLY A 148 -18.15 23.34 -3.05
C GLY A 148 -16.87 23.75 -3.76
N LYS A 149 -15.92 22.88 -4.03
CA LYS A 149 -14.87 23.23 -5.00
C LYS A 149 -15.18 22.63 -6.37
N PRO A 150 -15.29 23.45 -7.43
CA PRO A 150 -15.38 22.91 -8.78
C PRO A 150 -14.09 22.16 -9.08
N HIS A 151 -14.21 20.88 -9.42
CA HIS A 151 -13.09 20.10 -9.94
C HIS A 151 -12.57 20.81 -11.20
N ALA A 152 -11.32 21.28 -11.14
CA ALA A 152 -10.63 21.69 -12.35
C ALA A 152 -10.58 20.48 -13.29
N ASN A 153 -11.02 20.68 -14.53
CA ASN A 153 -10.96 19.63 -15.54
C ASN A 153 -9.52 19.11 -15.64
N PRO A 154 -9.31 17.79 -15.72
CA PRO A 154 -7.99 17.25 -15.91
C PRO A 154 -7.39 17.80 -17.20
N VAL A 155 -6.19 18.37 -17.10
CA VAL A 155 -5.41 18.80 -18.26
C VAL A 155 -5.17 17.55 -19.13
N PRO A 156 -5.52 17.56 -20.43
CA PRO A 156 -5.28 16.41 -21.27
C PRO A 156 -3.78 16.14 -21.37
N TYR A 157 -3.36 14.93 -21.04
CA TYR A 157 -2.00 14.46 -21.27
C TYR A 157 -1.66 14.59 -22.76
N PRO A 158 -0.54 15.22 -23.14
CA PRO A 158 -0.11 15.21 -24.53
C PRO A 158 0.26 13.76 -24.90
N ASN A 159 -0.49 13.17 -25.81
CA ASN A 159 -0.12 11.92 -26.47
C ASN A 159 1.13 12.17 -27.32
N THR A 160 2.30 12.01 -26.76
CA THR A 160 3.51 11.84 -27.55
C THR A 160 3.62 10.37 -27.96
N VAL A 161 2.97 10.04 -29.06
CA VAL A 161 3.28 8.84 -29.83
C VAL A 161 4.62 9.18 -30.51
N HIS A 162 5.70 8.59 -30.04
CA HIS A 162 6.92 8.52 -30.82
C HIS A 162 6.77 7.36 -31.81
N ASP A 163 6.30 7.68 -33.03
CA ASP A 163 6.57 6.91 -34.21
C ASP A 163 8.03 7.18 -34.60
N ASP A 164 8.93 6.28 -34.32
CA ASP A 164 10.20 6.17 -35.00
C ASP A 164 10.25 4.83 -35.71
N ALA A 165 9.75 4.84 -36.95
CA ALA A 165 10.11 3.89 -37.98
C ALA A 165 11.44 4.36 -38.63
N VAL A 166 12.51 3.59 -38.55
CA VAL A 166 13.37 3.13 -39.68
C VAL A 166 14.27 2.02 -39.17
#